data_3373f8c6093e0132159fe2528fd7fa19
#
_entry.id   3373f8c6093e0132159fe2528fd7fa19
#
_cell.length_a   1.000
_cell.length_b   1.000
_cell.length_c   1.000
_cell.angle_alpha   90.00
_cell.angle_beta   90.00
_cell.angle_gamma   90.00
#
_symmetry.space_group_name_H-M   'P 1'
#
loop_
_entity.id
_entity.type
_entity.pdbx_description
1 polymer ?
#
loop_
_entity_poly.entity_id
_entity_poly.type
_entity_poly.pdbx_seq_one_letter_code
_entity_poly.pdbx_strand_id
1 'polypeptide(L)'
;MKVKFETLGCKVNSYETDAMKKLFEDRGYSVTEDVADIYIINTCTVTNLSARKSRQFISRAQKENPDGLVAVVGCYSQTEPEVIEDLGVDIILGTQGRRSIVDLCEEALESKDQISLVKGLEKSRSFEELSIEDNFEKTRAYLKIQEGCNQFCTYCIIPYARGPIKSRDFDSVIKEAEKLAERGFKELVLTGIHASSYGRDTKTGLGLMDLIEGDAGVEGV
;
A
#
# COMPACT_ATOMS: atom_id res chain seq x y z
N MET A 1 17.54 -12.83 -4.73
CA MET A 1 17.10 -11.84 -5.74
C MET A 1 16.93 -10.49 -5.08
N LYS A 2 17.11 -9.41 -5.83
CA LYS A 2 16.96 -8.02 -5.35
C LYS A 2 15.61 -7.45 -5.78
N VAL A 3 14.99 -6.67 -4.90
CA VAL A 3 13.74 -5.96 -5.18
C VAL A 3 13.91 -4.46 -4.93
N LYS A 4 13.41 -3.64 -5.85
CA LYS A 4 13.43 -2.19 -5.76
C LYS A 4 12.01 -1.65 -5.70
N PHE A 5 11.79 -0.66 -4.83
CA PHE A 5 10.48 -0.04 -4.65
C PHE A 5 10.51 1.42 -5.06
N GLU A 6 9.54 1.81 -5.87
CA GLU A 6 9.26 3.21 -6.17
C GLU A 6 7.86 3.56 -5.66
N THR A 7 7.76 4.61 -4.87
CA THR A 7 6.48 4.99 -4.23
C THR A 7 6.07 6.39 -4.62
N LEU A 8 4.86 6.50 -5.13
CA LEU A 8 4.20 7.76 -5.41
C LEU A 8 2.93 7.89 -4.57
N GLY A 9 2.63 9.09 -4.13
CA GLY A 9 1.32 9.39 -3.53
C GLY A 9 1.36 9.89 -2.10
N CYS A 10 0.53 9.30 -1.25
CA CYS A 10 0.26 9.75 0.10
C CYS A 10 0.92 8.84 1.16
N LYS A 11 0.75 9.20 2.43
CA LYS A 11 1.22 8.41 3.58
C LYS A 11 0.68 6.96 3.58
N VAL A 12 -0.55 6.76 3.06
CA VAL A 12 -1.12 5.41 2.90
C VAL A 12 -0.29 4.57 1.92
N ASN A 13 0.12 5.15 0.78
CA ASN A 13 1.00 4.45 -0.16
C ASN A 13 2.37 4.15 0.46
N SER A 14 2.91 5.08 1.26
CA SER A 14 4.18 4.84 1.96
C SER A 14 4.08 3.66 2.93
N TYR A 15 3.02 3.63 3.76
CA TYR A 15 2.74 2.49 4.63
C TYR A 15 2.62 1.18 3.85
N GLU A 16 1.84 1.18 2.77
CA GLU A 16 1.64 -0.01 1.94
C GLU A 16 2.95 -0.50 1.29
N THR A 17 3.82 0.42 0.90
CA THR A 17 5.15 0.07 0.38
C THR A 17 6.04 -0.53 1.46
N ASP A 18 6.08 0.07 2.65
CA ASP A 18 6.90 -0.46 3.75
C ASP A 18 6.41 -1.85 4.17
N ALA A 19 5.10 -2.08 4.18
CA ALA A 19 4.53 -3.41 4.42
C ALA A 19 4.89 -4.43 3.31
N MET A 20 4.85 -4.03 2.04
CA MET A 20 5.28 -4.92 0.94
C MET A 20 6.77 -5.23 1.01
N LYS A 21 7.64 -4.26 1.36
CA LYS A 21 9.07 -4.50 1.59
C LYS A 21 9.28 -5.63 2.58
N LYS A 22 8.55 -5.57 3.71
CA LYS A 22 8.62 -6.62 4.74
C LYS A 22 8.24 -8.00 4.20
N LEU A 23 7.18 -8.11 3.38
CA LEU A 23 6.79 -9.37 2.77
C LEU A 23 7.91 -9.97 1.89
N PHE A 24 8.63 -9.14 1.15
CA PHE A 24 9.76 -9.58 0.35
C PHE A 24 10.97 -9.99 1.21
N GLU A 25 11.28 -9.22 2.26
CA GLU A 25 12.36 -9.52 3.19
C GLU A 25 12.11 -10.84 3.93
N ASP A 26 10.89 -11.09 4.40
CA ASP A 26 10.48 -12.34 5.04
C ASP A 26 10.62 -13.56 4.13
N ARG A 27 10.49 -13.36 2.81
CA ARG A 27 10.70 -14.39 1.80
C ARG A 27 12.18 -14.51 1.36
N GLY A 28 13.09 -13.71 1.93
CA GLY A 28 14.52 -13.76 1.68
C GLY A 28 15.01 -12.92 0.50
N TYR A 29 14.20 -11.98 0.00
CA TYR A 29 14.64 -10.99 -0.98
C TYR A 29 15.41 -9.85 -0.31
N SER A 30 16.33 -9.25 -1.05
CA SER A 30 17.08 -8.06 -0.58
C SER A 30 16.50 -6.79 -1.19
N VAL A 31 16.01 -5.88 -0.35
CA VAL A 31 15.58 -4.54 -0.80
C VAL A 31 16.79 -3.71 -1.19
N THR A 32 16.75 -3.00 -2.32
CA THR A 32 17.86 -2.23 -2.87
C THR A 32 17.38 -0.95 -3.55
N GLU A 33 18.26 0.04 -3.63
CA GLU A 33 18.08 1.24 -4.47
C GLU A 33 18.82 1.12 -5.83
N ASP A 34 19.69 0.12 -5.97
CA ASP A 34 20.41 -0.18 -7.20
C ASP A 34 19.53 -0.94 -8.21
N VAL A 35 20.15 -1.42 -9.30
CA VAL A 35 19.50 -2.31 -10.28
C VAL A 35 18.99 -3.57 -9.57
N ALA A 36 17.75 -3.93 -9.84
CA ALA A 36 17.06 -5.04 -9.20
C ALA A 36 16.53 -6.07 -10.21
N ASP A 37 16.20 -7.24 -9.70
CA ASP A 37 15.54 -8.31 -10.47
C ASP A 37 14.03 -8.07 -10.54
N ILE A 38 13.45 -7.42 -9.52
CA ILE A 38 12.03 -7.09 -9.41
C ILE A 38 11.87 -5.61 -9.06
N TYR A 39 10.96 -4.92 -9.74
CA TYR A 39 10.59 -3.53 -9.49
C TYR A 39 9.13 -3.45 -9.08
N ILE A 40 8.86 -2.95 -7.88
CA ILE A 40 7.50 -2.71 -7.37
C ILE A 40 7.21 -1.21 -7.42
N ILE A 41 6.26 -0.80 -8.25
CA ILE A 41 5.89 0.61 -8.43
C ILE A 41 4.52 0.84 -7.81
N ASN A 42 4.50 1.45 -6.63
CA ASN A 42 3.26 1.82 -5.93
C ASN A 42 2.79 3.19 -6.41
N THR A 43 1.71 3.19 -7.15
CA THR A 43 1.26 4.30 -7.98
C THR A 43 0.18 5.16 -7.34
N CYS A 44 0.07 6.40 -7.82
CA CYS A 44 -0.95 7.37 -7.42
C CYS A 44 -1.67 7.96 -8.64
N THR A 45 -2.98 8.20 -8.51
CA THR A 45 -3.83 8.77 -9.57
C THR A 45 -4.46 10.12 -9.20
N VAL A 46 -4.21 10.65 -8.00
CA VAL A 46 -4.91 11.87 -7.51
C VAL A 46 -4.61 13.10 -8.38
N THR A 47 -3.48 13.14 -9.06
CA THR A 47 -3.11 14.22 -9.97
C THR A 47 -2.56 13.67 -11.29
N ASN A 48 -2.78 14.41 -12.38
CA ASN A 48 -2.17 14.09 -13.70
C ASN A 48 -0.63 13.99 -13.62
N LEU A 49 -0.02 14.79 -12.75
CA LEU A 49 1.42 14.74 -12.52
C LEU A 49 1.83 13.39 -11.91
N SER A 50 1.05 12.85 -10.97
CA SER A 50 1.32 11.55 -10.35
C SER A 50 1.20 10.41 -11.35
N ALA A 51 0.16 10.40 -12.19
CA ALA A 51 0.00 9.43 -13.27
C ALA A 51 1.18 9.50 -14.27
N ARG A 52 1.60 10.71 -14.66
CA ARG A 52 2.77 10.89 -15.52
C ARG A 52 4.06 10.36 -14.87
N LYS A 53 4.29 10.65 -13.59
CA LYS A 53 5.46 10.14 -12.86
C LYS A 53 5.43 8.62 -12.73
N SER A 54 4.24 8.02 -12.51
CA SER A 54 4.10 6.56 -12.48
C SER A 54 4.60 5.94 -13.78
N ARG A 55 4.16 6.46 -14.94
CA ARG A 55 4.64 5.98 -16.25
C ARG A 55 6.14 6.19 -16.45
N GLN A 56 6.71 7.28 -15.92
CA GLN A 56 8.15 7.52 -15.97
C GLN A 56 8.93 6.48 -15.15
N PHE A 57 8.44 6.09 -13.96
CA PHE A 57 9.09 5.06 -13.15
C PHE A 57 8.99 3.69 -13.81
N ILE A 58 7.85 3.34 -14.41
CA ILE A 58 7.70 2.10 -15.18
C ILE A 58 8.72 2.05 -16.32
N SER A 59 8.76 3.09 -17.16
CA SER A 59 9.70 3.16 -18.28
C SER A 59 11.17 3.18 -17.84
N ARG A 60 11.46 3.75 -16.65
CA ARG A 60 12.80 3.73 -16.07
C ARG A 60 13.19 2.31 -15.63
N ALA A 61 12.32 1.62 -14.91
CA ALA A 61 12.55 0.25 -14.46
C ALA A 61 12.84 -0.69 -15.63
N GLN A 62 12.00 -0.65 -16.69
CA GLN A 62 12.18 -1.44 -17.90
C GLN A 62 13.50 -1.14 -18.66
N LYS A 63 14.00 0.10 -18.58
CA LYS A 63 15.29 0.48 -19.18
C LYS A 63 16.48 0.10 -18.31
N GLU A 64 16.32 0.17 -17.01
CA GLU A 64 17.36 -0.13 -16.02
C GLU A 64 17.71 -1.64 -16.03
N ASN A 65 16.69 -2.50 -16.12
CA ASN A 65 16.83 -3.94 -16.32
C ASN A 65 15.76 -4.46 -17.28
N PRO A 66 16.06 -4.63 -18.57
CA PRO A 66 15.09 -5.14 -19.55
C PRO A 66 14.57 -6.56 -19.28
N ASP A 67 15.33 -7.37 -18.52
CA ASP A 67 14.95 -8.74 -18.11
C ASP A 67 14.32 -8.77 -16.72
N GLY A 68 14.23 -7.61 -16.05
CA GLY A 68 13.66 -7.47 -14.70
C GLY A 68 12.14 -7.47 -14.73
N LEU A 69 11.52 -8.09 -13.72
CA LEU A 69 10.07 -8.09 -13.54
C LEU A 69 9.57 -6.74 -13.03
N VAL A 70 8.54 -6.19 -13.67
CA VAL A 70 7.91 -4.92 -13.26
C VAL A 70 6.49 -5.15 -12.79
N ALA A 71 6.25 -4.94 -11.50
CA ALA A 71 4.92 -4.99 -10.89
C ALA A 71 4.40 -3.58 -10.55
N VAL A 72 3.21 -3.27 -11.04
CA VAL A 72 2.55 -1.97 -10.80
C VAL A 72 1.35 -2.17 -9.90
N VAL A 73 1.35 -1.47 -8.78
CA VAL A 73 0.28 -1.55 -7.77
C VAL A 73 -0.27 -0.18 -7.42
N GLY A 74 -1.42 -0.10 -6.78
CA GLY A 74 -1.93 1.13 -6.19
C GLY A 74 -3.08 1.80 -6.93
N CYS A 75 -3.21 3.13 -6.77
CA CYS A 75 -4.40 3.84 -7.22
C CYS A 75 -4.48 3.97 -8.74
N TYR A 76 -3.36 4.17 -9.42
CA TYR A 76 -3.37 4.36 -10.88
C TYR A 76 -3.69 3.05 -11.60
N SER A 77 -3.08 1.95 -11.20
CA SER A 77 -3.43 0.62 -11.73
C SER A 77 -4.86 0.20 -11.40
N GLN A 78 -5.44 0.70 -10.31
CA GLN A 78 -6.84 0.45 -9.96
C GLN A 78 -7.82 1.21 -10.87
N THR A 79 -7.50 2.44 -11.26
CA THR A 79 -8.43 3.31 -12.00
C THR A 79 -8.26 3.24 -13.52
N GLU A 80 -7.09 2.89 -14.00
CA GLU A 80 -6.73 2.85 -15.42
C GLU A 80 -5.87 1.61 -15.73
N PRO A 81 -6.36 0.38 -15.43
CA PRO A 81 -5.58 -0.84 -15.63
C PRO A 81 -5.16 -1.05 -17.09
N GLU A 82 -6.03 -0.75 -18.06
CA GLU A 82 -5.75 -0.93 -19.48
C GLU A 82 -4.56 -0.06 -19.93
N VAL A 83 -4.44 1.16 -19.38
CA VAL A 83 -3.30 2.05 -19.67
C VAL A 83 -1.99 1.45 -19.14
N ILE A 84 -2.05 0.75 -18.02
CA ILE A 84 -0.88 0.08 -17.42
C ILE A 84 -0.54 -1.20 -18.20
N GLU A 85 -1.54 -1.95 -18.66
CA GLU A 85 -1.37 -3.14 -19.52
C GLU A 85 -0.62 -2.79 -20.81
N ASP A 86 -1.00 -1.69 -21.47
CA ASP A 86 -0.37 -1.19 -22.69
C ASP A 86 1.12 -0.80 -22.52
N LEU A 87 1.57 -0.60 -21.26
CA LEU A 87 2.97 -0.33 -20.97
C LEU A 87 3.85 -1.59 -20.91
N GLY A 88 3.26 -2.78 -21.06
CA GLY A 88 3.99 -4.05 -21.10
C GLY A 88 4.66 -4.39 -19.77
N VAL A 89 3.98 -4.16 -18.65
CA VAL A 89 4.42 -4.58 -17.31
C VAL A 89 4.01 -6.02 -17.03
N ASP A 90 4.67 -6.70 -16.12
CA ASP A 90 4.44 -8.12 -15.85
C ASP A 90 3.28 -8.35 -14.89
N ILE A 91 3.11 -7.48 -13.88
CA ILE A 91 2.05 -7.60 -12.89
C ILE A 91 1.30 -6.29 -12.73
N ILE A 92 -0.04 -6.40 -12.73
CA ILE A 92 -0.93 -5.28 -12.46
C ILE A 92 -1.84 -5.65 -11.31
N LEU A 93 -1.68 -4.93 -10.20
CA LEU A 93 -2.46 -5.13 -9.00
C LEU A 93 -3.09 -3.79 -8.58
N GLY A 94 -4.36 -3.81 -8.24
CA GLY A 94 -5.06 -2.61 -7.79
C GLY A 94 -4.67 -2.18 -6.37
N THR A 95 -5.64 -1.61 -5.67
CA THR A 95 -5.47 -1.16 -4.27
C THR A 95 -5.76 -2.25 -3.24
N GLN A 96 -5.92 -3.49 -3.67
CA GLN A 96 -6.13 -4.68 -2.82
C GLN A 96 -5.32 -5.87 -3.32
N GLY A 97 -5.10 -6.85 -2.45
CA GLY A 97 -4.38 -8.08 -2.76
C GLY A 97 -2.86 -7.97 -2.66
N ARG A 98 -2.34 -6.93 -2.00
CA ARG A 98 -0.89 -6.71 -1.83
C ARG A 98 -0.21 -7.79 -0.99
N ARG A 99 -0.97 -8.49 -0.13
CA ARG A 99 -0.46 -9.64 0.64
C ARG A 99 0.09 -10.74 -0.25
N SER A 100 -0.44 -10.88 -1.46
CA SER A 100 -0.02 -11.89 -2.43
C SER A 100 1.06 -11.40 -3.40
N ILE A 101 1.61 -10.21 -3.22
CA ILE A 101 2.52 -9.60 -4.20
C ILE A 101 3.77 -10.46 -4.44
N VAL A 102 4.31 -11.09 -3.40
CA VAL A 102 5.49 -11.94 -3.52
C VAL A 102 5.16 -13.20 -4.32
N ASP A 103 4.05 -13.88 -3.96
CA ASP A 103 3.62 -15.11 -4.67
C ASP A 103 3.34 -14.81 -6.15
N LEU A 104 2.72 -13.66 -6.46
CA LEU A 104 2.47 -13.22 -7.84
C LEU A 104 3.77 -12.93 -8.60
N CYS A 105 4.78 -12.35 -7.94
CA CYS A 105 6.08 -12.14 -8.57
C CYS A 105 6.79 -13.48 -8.84
N GLU A 106 6.74 -14.43 -7.92
CA GLU A 106 7.29 -15.77 -8.10
C GLU A 106 6.59 -16.50 -9.26
N GLU A 107 5.25 -16.43 -9.35
CA GLU A 107 4.45 -17.00 -10.45
C GLU A 107 4.81 -16.38 -11.80
N ALA A 108 4.90 -15.04 -11.88
CA ALA A 108 5.24 -14.34 -13.11
C ALA A 108 6.68 -14.62 -13.58
N LEU A 109 7.63 -14.80 -12.66
CA LEU A 109 9.00 -15.20 -12.98
C LEU A 109 9.08 -16.61 -13.60
N GLU A 110 8.19 -17.52 -13.20
CA GLU A 110 8.13 -18.89 -13.72
C GLU A 110 7.37 -18.95 -15.04
N SER A 111 6.18 -18.37 -15.12
CA SER A 111 5.28 -18.45 -16.28
C SER A 111 5.68 -17.53 -17.43
N LYS A 112 6.28 -16.37 -17.11
CA LYS A 112 6.53 -15.24 -18.01
C LYS A 112 5.26 -14.66 -18.64
N ASP A 113 4.10 -14.94 -18.07
CA ASP A 113 2.82 -14.39 -18.48
C ASP A 113 2.53 -13.10 -17.70
N GLN A 114 1.84 -12.16 -18.35
CA GLN A 114 1.33 -10.97 -17.68
C GLN A 114 0.19 -11.36 -16.74
N ILE A 115 0.27 -10.93 -15.47
CA ILE A 115 -0.75 -11.16 -14.45
C ILE A 115 -1.48 -9.85 -14.15
N SER A 116 -2.77 -9.77 -14.45
CA SER A 116 -3.63 -8.61 -14.12
C SER A 116 -4.71 -9.03 -13.13
N LEU A 117 -4.63 -8.51 -11.88
CA LEU A 117 -5.55 -8.83 -10.79
C LEU A 117 -6.16 -7.54 -10.18
N VAL A 118 -6.79 -6.74 -11.04
CA VAL A 118 -7.52 -5.55 -10.60
C VAL A 118 -8.95 -5.93 -10.24
N LYS A 119 -9.28 -5.88 -8.94
CA LYS A 119 -10.61 -6.27 -8.42
C LYS A 119 -11.54 -5.07 -8.36
N GLY A 120 -12.82 -5.30 -8.66
CA GLY A 120 -13.88 -4.31 -8.39
C GLY A 120 -14.01 -4.03 -6.90
N LEU A 121 -14.09 -2.75 -6.54
CA LEU A 121 -14.06 -2.30 -5.14
C LEU A 121 -15.44 -2.12 -4.49
N GLU A 122 -16.52 -2.14 -5.26
CA GLU A 122 -17.88 -1.82 -4.78
C GLU A 122 -18.34 -2.76 -3.65
N LYS A 123 -17.90 -4.02 -3.70
CA LYS A 123 -18.26 -5.07 -2.73
C LYS A 123 -17.19 -5.32 -1.68
N SER A 124 -16.03 -4.64 -1.77
CA SER A 124 -14.95 -4.82 -0.81
C SER A 124 -15.29 -4.18 0.53
N ARG A 125 -15.49 -5.00 1.55
CA ARG A 125 -15.85 -4.57 2.91
C ARG A 125 -14.76 -4.85 3.95
N SER A 126 -13.78 -5.67 3.62
CA SER A 126 -12.70 -6.00 4.54
C SER A 126 -11.51 -5.05 4.37
N PHE A 127 -10.96 -4.61 5.48
CA PHE A 127 -9.67 -3.95 5.52
C PHE A 127 -8.56 -4.96 5.16
N GLU A 128 -7.60 -4.58 4.34
CA GLU A 128 -6.44 -5.42 4.04
C GLU A 128 -5.41 -5.21 5.16
N GLU A 129 -5.30 -6.21 6.02
CA GLU A 129 -4.30 -6.21 7.09
C GLU A 129 -2.91 -6.41 6.50
N LEU A 130 -2.11 -5.38 6.56
CA LEU A 130 -0.68 -5.36 6.29
C LEU A 130 -0.02 -4.85 7.57
N SER A 131 1.07 -5.44 8.00
CA SER A 131 1.82 -4.98 9.17
C SER A 131 3.20 -4.49 8.73
N ILE A 132 3.65 -3.42 9.38
CA ILE A 132 5.02 -2.94 9.24
C ILE A 132 5.79 -3.50 10.42
N GLU A 133 6.81 -4.30 10.17
CA GLU A 133 7.64 -4.83 11.24
C GLU A 133 9.03 -4.20 11.34
N ASP A 134 9.52 -3.50 10.31
CA ASP A 134 10.83 -2.88 10.34
C ASP A 134 10.87 -1.55 9.58
N ASN A 135 11.35 -0.52 10.25
CA ASN A 135 11.87 0.70 9.63
C ASN A 135 12.82 1.42 10.61
N PHE A 136 14.00 0.84 10.82
CA PHE A 136 14.98 1.25 11.85
C PHE A 136 15.59 2.66 11.66
N GLU A 137 15.35 3.32 10.54
CA GLU A 137 15.95 4.63 10.27
C GLU A 137 15.05 5.83 10.61
N LYS A 138 13.80 5.60 11.06
CA LYS A 138 12.84 6.69 11.30
C LYS A 138 12.42 6.74 12.77
N THR A 139 12.39 7.93 13.34
CA THR A 139 11.81 8.21 14.67
C THR A 139 10.28 8.08 14.65
N ARG A 140 9.68 8.19 13.46
CA ARG A 140 8.23 8.23 13.20
C ARG A 140 7.79 7.04 12.36
N ALA A 141 6.71 6.36 12.76
CA ALA A 141 6.04 5.34 11.96
C ALA A 141 4.66 5.81 11.48
N TYR A 142 4.26 5.36 10.29
CA TYR A 142 2.87 5.50 9.83
C TYR A 142 2.07 4.26 10.24
N LEU A 143 0.89 4.48 10.81
CA LEU A 143 -0.03 3.43 11.23
C LEU A 143 -1.33 3.58 10.44
N LYS A 144 -1.57 2.69 9.49
CA LYS A 144 -2.76 2.74 8.65
C LYS A 144 -3.96 2.20 9.39
N ILE A 145 -4.93 3.08 9.68
CA ILE A 145 -6.12 2.75 10.47
C ILE A 145 -7.39 2.64 9.61
N GLN A 146 -7.40 3.26 8.42
CA GLN A 146 -8.61 3.39 7.64
C GLN A 146 -8.30 3.45 6.14
N GLU A 147 -9.19 2.94 5.31
CA GLU A 147 -9.13 2.98 3.86
C GLU A 147 -10.49 3.31 3.25
N GLY A 148 -10.47 3.82 2.00
CA GLY A 148 -11.67 4.15 1.25
C GLY A 148 -12.40 5.40 1.73
N CYS A 149 -13.41 5.83 0.96
CA CYS A 149 -14.18 7.03 1.26
C CYS A 149 -15.55 6.98 0.59
N ASN A 150 -16.62 7.34 1.33
CA ASN A 150 -18.00 7.37 0.84
C ASN A 150 -18.50 8.80 0.54
N GLN A 151 -17.63 9.82 0.50
CA GLN A 151 -18.04 11.22 0.32
C GLN A 151 -18.43 11.53 -1.12
N PHE A 152 -17.85 10.86 -2.13
CA PHE A 152 -18.11 11.10 -3.55
C PHE A 152 -18.11 12.59 -3.94
N CYS A 153 -17.16 13.37 -3.39
CA CYS A 153 -16.98 14.77 -3.79
C CYS A 153 -16.78 14.86 -5.31
N THR A 154 -17.37 15.86 -5.95
CA THR A 154 -17.50 15.97 -7.42
C THR A 154 -16.17 15.90 -8.21
N TYR A 155 -15.07 16.28 -7.57
CA TYR A 155 -13.73 16.28 -8.18
C TYR A 155 -12.83 15.11 -7.70
N CYS A 156 -13.34 14.22 -6.87
CA CYS A 156 -12.49 13.25 -6.16
C CYS A 156 -12.56 11.86 -6.76
N ILE A 157 -11.41 11.34 -7.20
CA ILE A 157 -11.26 9.98 -7.74
C ILE A 157 -11.19 8.90 -6.65
N ILE A 158 -10.98 9.27 -5.39
CA ILE A 158 -10.66 8.34 -4.31
C ILE A 158 -11.72 7.24 -4.10
N PRO A 159 -13.03 7.50 -4.10
CA PRO A 159 -14.02 6.43 -3.96
C PRO A 159 -13.89 5.33 -5.02
N TYR A 160 -13.47 5.69 -6.22
CA TYR A 160 -13.24 4.76 -7.32
C TYR A 160 -11.90 4.03 -7.22
N ALA A 161 -10.87 4.72 -6.69
CA ALA A 161 -9.53 4.15 -6.52
C ALA A 161 -9.38 3.27 -5.27
N ARG A 162 -10.12 3.58 -4.19
CA ARG A 162 -9.97 2.93 -2.87
C ARG A 162 -11.23 2.24 -2.35
N GLY A 163 -12.36 2.46 -3.02
CA GLY A 163 -13.66 1.89 -2.67
C GLY A 163 -14.28 2.50 -1.41
N PRO A 164 -15.27 1.81 -0.82
CA PRO A 164 -15.99 2.29 0.36
C PRO A 164 -15.10 2.33 1.60
N ILE A 165 -15.59 3.03 2.64
CA ILE A 165 -14.94 3.08 3.96
C ILE A 165 -14.70 1.67 4.48
N LYS A 166 -13.47 1.44 4.95
CA LYS A 166 -13.03 0.23 5.64
C LYS A 166 -12.15 0.65 6.81
N SER A 167 -12.59 0.39 8.02
CA SER A 167 -11.83 0.62 9.24
C SER A 167 -11.05 -0.64 9.59
N ARG A 168 -9.82 -0.45 10.04
CA ARG A 168 -9.01 -1.51 10.63
C ARG A 168 -9.59 -1.87 12.01
N ASP A 169 -9.48 -3.13 12.38
CA ASP A 169 -9.87 -3.59 13.70
C ASP A 169 -9.11 -2.84 14.81
N PHE A 170 -9.83 -2.42 15.86
CA PHE A 170 -9.28 -1.61 16.93
C PHE A 170 -8.10 -2.31 17.63
N ASP A 171 -8.29 -3.56 18.06
CA ASP A 171 -7.25 -4.32 18.75
C ASP A 171 -6.04 -4.58 17.86
N SER A 172 -6.27 -4.73 16.53
CA SER A 172 -5.20 -4.88 15.56
C SER A 172 -4.34 -3.62 15.45
N VAL A 173 -4.97 -2.42 15.50
CA VAL A 173 -4.24 -1.14 15.50
C VAL A 173 -3.40 -0.99 16.75
N ILE A 174 -3.98 -1.22 17.93
CA ILE A 174 -3.26 -1.10 19.22
C ILE A 174 -2.08 -2.08 19.27
N LYS A 175 -2.27 -3.33 18.88
CA LYS A 175 -1.17 -4.33 18.83
C LYS A 175 -0.02 -3.91 17.91
N GLU A 176 -0.30 -3.26 16.78
CA GLU A 176 0.77 -2.74 15.92
C GLU A 176 1.44 -1.52 16.55
N ALA A 177 0.68 -0.63 17.21
CA ALA A 177 1.23 0.50 17.96
C ALA A 177 2.19 0.04 19.05
N GLU A 178 1.79 -0.94 19.86
CA GLU A 178 2.65 -1.56 20.89
C GLU A 178 3.96 -2.10 20.30
N LYS A 179 3.88 -2.87 19.22
CA LYS A 179 5.07 -3.41 18.53
C LYS A 179 5.99 -2.30 18.01
N LEU A 180 5.43 -1.22 17.48
CA LEU A 180 6.22 -0.09 16.99
C LEU A 180 6.88 0.66 18.15
N ALA A 181 6.19 0.83 19.29
CA ALA A 181 6.73 1.42 20.51
C ALA A 181 7.89 0.59 21.09
N GLU A 182 7.72 -0.75 21.20
CA GLU A 182 8.77 -1.69 21.63
C GLU A 182 10.02 -1.61 20.76
N ARG A 183 9.88 -1.27 19.49
CA ARG A 183 10.99 -1.07 18.53
C ARG A 183 11.62 0.31 18.60
N GLY A 184 11.13 1.17 19.47
CA GLY A 184 11.72 2.47 19.77
C GLY A 184 11.18 3.63 18.94
N PHE A 185 10.10 3.44 18.15
CA PHE A 185 9.41 4.57 17.53
C PHE A 185 8.82 5.48 18.61
N LYS A 186 8.97 6.79 18.43
CA LYS A 186 8.54 7.82 19.40
C LYS A 186 7.36 8.65 18.90
N GLU A 187 6.97 8.45 17.68
CA GLU A 187 5.83 9.13 17.08
C GLU A 187 5.11 8.16 16.13
N LEU A 188 3.82 7.93 16.38
CA LEU A 188 2.93 7.18 15.52
C LEU A 188 1.99 8.14 14.80
N VAL A 189 1.97 8.06 13.49
CA VAL A 189 1.10 8.90 12.65
C VAL A 189 -0.08 8.07 12.17
N LEU A 190 -1.23 8.17 12.84
CA LEU A 190 -2.46 7.54 12.41
C LEU A 190 -2.81 8.03 11.00
N THR A 191 -2.88 7.11 10.07
CA THR A 191 -3.04 7.44 8.65
C THR A 191 -4.21 6.73 8.01
N GLY A 192 -4.92 7.43 7.13
CA GLY A 192 -6.07 6.90 6.40
C GLY A 192 -6.45 7.82 5.25
N ILE A 193 -7.33 7.33 4.39
CA ILE A 193 -7.88 8.13 3.29
C ILE A 193 -8.83 9.21 3.81
N HIS A 194 -9.64 8.85 4.80
CA HIS A 194 -10.54 9.75 5.51
C HIS A 194 -10.60 9.32 6.98
N ALA A 195 -9.52 9.55 7.72
CA ALA A 195 -9.31 9.07 9.08
C ALA A 195 -10.49 9.39 10.03
N SER A 196 -11.13 10.56 9.90
CA SER A 196 -12.32 10.94 10.70
C SER A 196 -13.55 10.05 10.44
N SER A 197 -13.50 9.16 9.44
CA SER A 197 -14.53 8.15 9.19
C SER A 197 -14.23 6.80 9.81
N TYR A 198 -13.13 6.68 10.57
CA TYR A 198 -12.81 5.46 11.30
C TYR A 198 -13.96 5.04 12.23
N GLY A 199 -14.29 3.77 12.21
CA GLY A 199 -15.34 3.17 13.01
C GLY A 199 -16.76 3.28 12.43
N ARG A 200 -17.00 4.09 11.39
CA ARG A 200 -18.36 4.29 10.84
C ARG A 200 -18.92 3.08 10.09
N ASP A 201 -18.08 2.18 9.65
CA ASP A 201 -18.42 0.94 8.95
C ASP A 201 -18.44 -0.29 9.88
N THR A 202 -18.01 -0.12 11.13
CA THR A 202 -18.02 -1.16 12.17
C THR A 202 -19.28 -1.06 13.03
N LYS A 203 -19.56 -2.14 13.77
CA LYS A 203 -20.67 -2.18 14.74
C LYS A 203 -20.20 -2.05 16.18
N THR A 204 -18.92 -1.73 16.39
CA THR A 204 -18.30 -1.67 17.73
C THR A 204 -18.69 -0.44 18.53
N GLY A 205 -19.11 0.63 17.84
CA GLY A 205 -19.34 1.95 18.46
C GLY A 205 -18.05 2.73 18.75
N LEU A 206 -16.88 2.13 18.48
CA LEU A 206 -15.58 2.79 18.66
C LEU A 206 -15.27 3.66 17.43
N GLY A 207 -14.81 4.88 17.67
CA GLY A 207 -14.44 5.84 16.65
C GLY A 207 -12.98 6.27 16.74
N LEU A 208 -12.63 7.31 15.99
CA LEU A 208 -11.26 7.83 15.94
C LEU A 208 -10.77 8.33 17.31
N MET A 209 -11.65 8.92 18.13
CA MET A 209 -11.25 9.42 19.46
C MET A 209 -10.87 8.28 20.39
N ASP A 210 -11.69 7.22 20.42
CA ASP A 210 -11.40 6.02 21.23
C ASP A 210 -10.06 5.41 20.81
N LEU A 211 -9.76 5.42 19.51
CA LEU A 211 -8.49 4.92 18.99
C LEU A 211 -7.30 5.81 19.40
N ILE A 212 -7.45 7.13 19.35
CA ILE A 212 -6.40 8.07 19.78
C ILE A 212 -6.12 7.91 21.29
N GLU A 213 -7.17 7.75 22.11
CA GLU A 213 -7.02 7.52 23.53
C GLU A 213 -6.33 6.18 23.82
N GLY A 214 -6.70 5.12 23.08
CA GLY A 214 -6.04 3.82 23.18
C GLY A 214 -4.57 3.86 22.77
N ASP A 215 -4.26 4.51 21.65
CA ASP A 215 -2.90 4.65 21.12
C ASP A 215 -2.00 5.51 22.06
N ALA A 216 -2.55 6.60 22.61
CA ALA A 216 -1.86 7.43 23.58
C ALA A 216 -1.58 6.71 24.94
N GLY A 217 -2.27 5.60 25.19
CA GLY A 217 -2.03 4.74 26.35
C GLY A 217 -0.89 3.73 26.15
N VAL A 218 -0.34 3.61 24.94
CA VAL A 218 0.78 2.71 24.63
C VAL A 218 2.06 3.26 25.23
N GLU A 219 2.71 2.46 26.09
CA GLU A 219 3.93 2.88 26.77
C GLU A 219 5.08 3.06 25.78
N GLY A 220 5.70 4.23 25.80
CA GLY A 220 6.90 4.53 25.00
C GLY A 220 6.67 5.38 23.74
N VAL A 221 5.41 5.69 23.39
CA VAL A 221 5.02 6.60 22.29
C VAL A 221 4.85 8.02 22.79
#